data_896a6271d094794289a1d6c9b0c9fa9e
#
_entry.id   896a6271d094794289a1d6c9b0c9fa9e
#
_cell.length_a   1.000
_cell.length_b   1.000
_cell.length_c   1.000
_cell.angle_alpha   90.00
_cell.angle_beta   90.00
_cell.angle_gamma   90.00
#
_symmetry.space_group_name_H-M   'P 1'
#
loop_
_entity.id
_entity.type
_entity.pdbx_description
1 polymer ?
#
loop_
_entity_poly.entity_id
_entity_poly.type
_entity_poly.pdbx_seq_one_letter_code
_entity_poly.pdbx_strand_id
1 'polypeptide(L)'
;MRRLRGYLFAFLAPFAFVCAQALTLDETLAFVSAYMPPRDRGAVSPELLRRDATLALSMRGHFAWSEEIPDAVFLNNVAPYAVLNEERGEWRAALFRFYEPLVAPCRTAREAVWRIVSRMSRDTGVMYSVNRRRAVMSPLEALREKKVSCTGQSILVVCALRSVGIPARLAGLKTWNHIPGNHTWAEAWYEGGWHMVEFNEKEENTPWVMEGIGMLAPGHADQRIIVSSWKPAGAFFPAVERAENERPVYGEDATARYLALAKDWYEHSGLGTDCQRLFVDSCYLYLDKNKELQSARVPLHILLFAPDGSLVGEGESPGEQTDMRRYLNFTVPRKQGYSLEARRGGRNGPRQGALDIPVSDAPAQVVSVIVFPDRS
;
A
#
# COMPACT_ATOMS: atom_id res chain seq x y z
N MET A 1 -37.65 47.41 -52.93
CA MET A 1 -36.69 46.82 -51.92
C MET A 1 -37.49 46.25 -50.78
N ARG A 2 -37.80 44.92 -50.81
CA ARG A 2 -38.49 44.20 -49.71
C ARG A 2 -37.42 43.50 -48.84
N ARG A 3 -37.39 43.83 -47.54
CA ARG A 3 -36.54 43.18 -46.55
C ARG A 3 -37.23 41.90 -46.08
N LEU A 4 -36.62 40.73 -46.36
CA LEU A 4 -37.00 39.46 -45.71
C LEU A 4 -36.45 39.46 -44.26
N ARG A 5 -37.36 39.27 -43.31
CA ARG A 5 -37.02 38.94 -41.92
C ARG A 5 -36.93 37.42 -41.82
N GLY A 6 -35.73 36.90 -41.62
CA GLY A 6 -35.52 35.50 -41.26
C GLY A 6 -35.88 35.26 -39.79
N TYR A 7 -36.77 34.33 -39.52
CA TYR A 7 -37.06 33.80 -38.17
C TYR A 7 -36.09 32.66 -37.89
N LEU A 8 -35.26 32.85 -36.87
CA LEU A 8 -34.40 31.80 -36.34
C LEU A 8 -35.24 30.98 -35.35
N PHE A 9 -35.64 29.74 -35.75
CA PHE A 9 -36.23 28.79 -34.83
C PHE A 9 -35.08 28.08 -34.05
N ALA A 10 -34.92 28.43 -32.78
CA ALA A 10 -34.07 27.67 -31.87
C ALA A 10 -34.81 26.39 -31.45
N PHE A 11 -34.33 25.24 -31.93
CA PHE A 11 -34.76 23.94 -31.43
C PHE A 11 -34.13 23.72 -30.06
N LEU A 12 -34.88 23.92 -28.98
CA LEU A 12 -34.57 23.40 -27.65
C LEU A 12 -34.84 21.88 -27.66
N ALA A 13 -33.78 21.08 -27.80
CA ALA A 13 -33.88 19.66 -27.53
C ALA A 13 -34.14 19.49 -26.02
N PRO A 14 -35.11 18.68 -25.60
CA PRO A 14 -35.30 18.38 -24.19
C PRO A 14 -34.10 17.56 -23.71
N PHE A 15 -33.30 18.12 -22.83
CA PHE A 15 -32.38 17.35 -21.99
C PHE A 15 -33.24 16.45 -21.09
N ALA A 16 -33.42 15.20 -21.49
CA ALA A 16 -33.95 14.19 -20.61
C ALA A 16 -32.88 13.96 -19.49
N PHE A 17 -33.12 14.53 -18.32
CA PHE A 17 -32.45 14.11 -17.11
C PHE A 17 -32.81 12.63 -16.88
N VAL A 18 -31.96 11.72 -17.33
CA VAL A 18 -32.01 10.34 -16.87
C VAL A 18 -31.61 10.38 -15.40
N CYS A 19 -32.63 10.36 -14.55
CA CYS A 19 -32.39 10.16 -13.11
C CYS A 19 -31.71 8.80 -12.98
N ALA A 20 -30.41 8.75 -12.73
CA ALA A 20 -29.71 7.51 -12.48
C ALA A 20 -30.39 6.84 -11.28
N GLN A 21 -30.94 5.66 -11.50
CA GLN A 21 -31.63 4.91 -10.44
C GLN A 21 -30.59 4.56 -9.38
N ALA A 22 -30.89 4.84 -8.11
CA ALA A 22 -29.99 4.55 -7.01
C ALA A 22 -29.72 3.04 -6.94
N LEU A 23 -28.44 2.67 -6.75
CA LEU A 23 -28.00 1.29 -6.63
C LEU A 23 -28.77 0.56 -5.51
N THR A 24 -29.38 -0.57 -5.82
CA THR A 24 -30.19 -1.37 -4.89
C THR A 24 -29.37 -2.42 -4.15
N LEU A 25 -29.94 -2.95 -3.07
CA LEU A 25 -29.33 -4.07 -2.32
C LEU A 25 -29.24 -5.32 -3.20
N ASP A 26 -30.27 -5.60 -4.00
CA ASP A 26 -30.29 -6.80 -4.85
C ASP A 26 -29.25 -6.72 -5.97
N GLU A 27 -29.04 -5.57 -6.59
CA GLU A 27 -27.98 -5.34 -7.57
C GLU A 27 -26.59 -5.50 -6.92
N THR A 28 -26.42 -4.97 -5.72
CA THR A 28 -25.15 -5.11 -4.95
C THR A 28 -24.87 -6.57 -4.62
N LEU A 29 -25.86 -7.30 -4.12
CA LEU A 29 -25.75 -8.74 -3.82
C LEU A 29 -25.48 -9.56 -5.08
N ALA A 30 -26.18 -9.25 -6.18
CA ALA A 30 -25.98 -9.92 -7.47
C ALA A 30 -24.52 -9.73 -7.96
N PHE A 31 -23.99 -8.50 -7.90
CA PHE A 31 -22.61 -8.22 -8.28
C PHE A 31 -21.61 -8.96 -7.40
N VAL A 32 -21.73 -8.85 -6.08
CA VAL A 32 -20.80 -9.48 -5.13
C VAL A 32 -20.80 -11.00 -5.29
N SER A 33 -22.01 -11.61 -5.47
CA SER A 33 -22.16 -13.06 -5.63
C SER A 33 -21.66 -13.57 -6.97
N ALA A 34 -21.82 -12.79 -8.05
CA ALA A 34 -21.38 -13.19 -9.39
C ALA A 34 -19.87 -13.45 -9.47
N TYR A 35 -19.08 -12.66 -8.73
CA TYR A 35 -17.61 -12.74 -8.73
C TYR A 35 -17.04 -13.35 -7.46
N MET A 36 -17.88 -13.87 -6.58
CA MET A 36 -17.48 -14.54 -5.34
C MET A 36 -16.46 -15.66 -5.61
N PRO A 37 -15.36 -15.75 -4.81
CA PRO A 37 -14.44 -16.87 -4.89
C PRO A 37 -15.15 -18.21 -4.70
N PRO A 38 -14.80 -19.27 -5.48
CA PRO A 38 -15.44 -20.59 -5.36
C PRO A 38 -15.42 -21.17 -3.95
N ARG A 39 -14.35 -20.94 -3.19
CA ARG A 39 -14.22 -21.41 -1.80
C ARG A 39 -15.23 -20.77 -0.85
N ASP A 40 -15.71 -19.59 -1.17
CA ASP A 40 -16.66 -18.85 -0.31
C ASP A 40 -18.10 -19.30 -0.56
N ARG A 41 -18.37 -20.01 -1.68
CA ARG A 41 -19.69 -20.54 -2.01
C ARG A 41 -20.09 -21.62 -1.01
N GLY A 42 -21.14 -21.35 -0.25
CA GLY A 42 -21.61 -22.23 0.85
C GLY A 42 -20.82 -22.08 2.16
N ALA A 43 -19.66 -21.44 2.17
CA ALA A 43 -18.90 -21.16 3.38
C ALA A 43 -19.26 -19.79 3.99
N VAL A 44 -19.59 -18.81 3.15
CA VAL A 44 -20.08 -17.49 3.58
C VAL A 44 -21.62 -17.52 3.60
N SER A 45 -22.22 -17.24 4.78
CA SER A 45 -23.67 -17.32 4.90
C SER A 45 -24.39 -16.21 4.13
N PRO A 46 -25.60 -16.46 3.61
CA PRO A 46 -26.43 -15.44 2.97
C PRO A 46 -26.71 -14.24 3.89
N GLU A 47 -26.86 -14.49 5.19
CA GLU A 47 -27.09 -13.45 6.20
C GLU A 47 -25.89 -12.53 6.35
N LEU A 48 -24.67 -13.07 6.34
CA LEU A 48 -23.44 -12.29 6.38
C LEU A 48 -23.33 -11.42 5.13
N LEU A 49 -23.55 -11.99 3.94
CA LEU A 49 -23.53 -11.25 2.68
C LEU A 49 -24.54 -10.11 2.66
N ARG A 50 -25.79 -10.40 3.04
CA ARG A 50 -26.86 -9.40 3.05
C ARG A 50 -26.55 -8.28 4.04
N ARG A 51 -26.10 -8.61 5.25
CA ARG A 51 -25.74 -7.64 6.27
C ARG A 51 -24.57 -6.76 5.82
N ASP A 52 -23.50 -7.35 5.27
CA ASP A 52 -22.34 -6.63 4.79
C ASP A 52 -22.68 -5.69 3.62
N ALA A 53 -23.46 -6.17 2.64
CA ALA A 53 -23.94 -5.36 1.53
C ALA A 53 -24.86 -4.21 1.98
N THR A 54 -25.74 -4.47 2.94
CA THR A 54 -26.62 -3.43 3.52
C THR A 54 -25.80 -2.33 4.20
N LEU A 55 -24.80 -2.71 5.00
CA LEU A 55 -23.90 -1.75 5.64
C LEU A 55 -23.08 -0.97 4.61
N ALA A 56 -22.59 -1.64 3.56
CA ALA A 56 -21.87 -0.96 2.49
C ALA A 56 -22.76 0.10 1.81
N LEU A 57 -23.97 -0.25 1.44
CA LEU A 57 -24.93 0.66 0.81
C LEU A 57 -25.35 1.83 1.69
N SER A 58 -25.53 1.58 3.01
CA SER A 58 -25.91 2.66 3.94
C SER A 58 -24.86 3.77 4.01
N MET A 59 -23.60 3.49 3.62
CA MET A 59 -22.55 4.51 3.58
C MET A 59 -22.76 5.52 2.45
N ARG A 60 -23.49 5.18 1.38
CA ARG A 60 -23.69 6.09 0.23
C ARG A 60 -24.51 7.34 0.55
N GLY A 61 -25.21 7.39 1.61
CA GLY A 61 -25.91 8.62 2.04
C GLY A 61 -25.50 9.09 3.43
N HIS A 62 -24.53 8.37 4.03
CA HIS A 62 -24.09 8.68 5.38
C HIS A 62 -23.02 9.79 5.43
N PHE A 63 -22.11 9.79 4.44
CA PHE A 63 -21.06 10.79 4.32
C PHE A 63 -21.17 11.55 3.00
N ALA A 64 -20.93 12.86 3.01
CA ALA A 64 -21.03 13.72 1.83
C ALA A 64 -20.16 13.25 0.66
N TRP A 65 -18.95 12.73 0.94
CA TRP A 65 -18.02 12.22 -0.10
C TRP A 65 -18.50 10.95 -0.79
N SER A 66 -19.45 10.21 -0.23
CA SER A 66 -19.90 8.94 -0.80
C SER A 66 -20.91 9.10 -1.93
N GLU A 67 -21.51 10.27 -2.09
CA GLU A 67 -22.48 10.55 -3.15
C GLU A 67 -21.82 10.67 -4.54
N GLU A 68 -20.57 11.10 -4.59
CA GLU A 68 -19.80 11.31 -5.82
C GLU A 68 -19.15 10.02 -6.37
N ILE A 69 -19.25 8.90 -5.64
CA ILE A 69 -18.61 7.65 -6.02
C ILE A 69 -19.39 6.97 -7.15
N PRO A 70 -18.78 6.72 -8.34
CA PRO A 70 -19.45 6.00 -9.43
C PRO A 70 -19.85 4.59 -8.97
N ASP A 71 -21.01 4.10 -9.41
CA ASP A 71 -21.54 2.79 -9.04
C ASP A 71 -20.57 1.65 -9.34
N ALA A 72 -19.89 1.69 -10.47
CA ALA A 72 -18.89 0.68 -10.84
C ALA A 72 -17.70 0.64 -9.87
N VAL A 73 -17.26 1.80 -9.36
CA VAL A 73 -16.19 1.91 -8.36
C VAL A 73 -16.69 1.42 -7.01
N PHE A 74 -17.89 1.82 -6.61
CA PHE A 74 -18.52 1.36 -5.38
C PHE A 74 -18.68 -0.16 -5.35
N LEU A 75 -19.29 -0.74 -6.37
CA LEU A 75 -19.53 -2.18 -6.47
C LEU A 75 -18.23 -3.00 -6.41
N ASN A 76 -17.18 -2.52 -7.06
CA ASN A 76 -15.92 -3.26 -7.14
C ASN A 76 -15.01 -3.05 -5.92
N ASN A 77 -15.12 -1.91 -5.21
CA ASN A 77 -14.10 -1.47 -4.25
C ASN A 77 -14.65 -1.00 -2.89
N VAL A 78 -15.98 -0.99 -2.69
CA VAL A 78 -16.61 -0.79 -1.37
C VAL A 78 -17.44 -2.00 -0.99
N ALA A 79 -18.33 -2.46 -1.88
CA ALA A 79 -19.30 -3.51 -1.62
C ALA A 79 -18.71 -4.88 -1.24
N PRO A 80 -17.56 -5.34 -1.78
CA PRO A 80 -17.05 -6.68 -1.48
C PRO A 80 -16.74 -6.89 0.01
N TYR A 81 -17.17 -8.04 0.52
CA TYR A 81 -16.97 -8.48 1.92
C TYR A 81 -15.54 -8.95 2.22
N ALA A 82 -14.71 -9.04 1.20
CA ALA A 82 -13.31 -9.46 1.29
C ALA A 82 -12.41 -8.62 0.37
N VAL A 83 -11.11 -8.66 0.60
CA VAL A 83 -10.10 -7.90 -0.14
C VAL A 83 -9.22 -8.82 -0.97
N LEU A 84 -8.73 -9.89 -0.34
CA LEU A 84 -7.84 -10.89 -0.91
C LEU A 84 -8.37 -12.29 -0.54
N ASN A 85 -7.47 -13.17 -0.14
CA ASN A 85 -7.78 -14.53 0.33
C ASN A 85 -7.67 -14.67 1.86
N GLU A 86 -7.83 -13.57 2.61
CA GLU A 86 -7.89 -13.56 4.06
C GLU A 86 -9.11 -14.33 4.61
N GLU A 87 -9.10 -14.66 5.89
CA GLU A 87 -10.24 -15.26 6.58
C GLU A 87 -11.47 -14.34 6.53
N ARG A 88 -12.65 -14.91 6.25
CA ARG A 88 -13.92 -14.18 6.16
C ARG A 88 -14.47 -13.90 7.55
N GLY A 89 -15.08 -12.72 7.73
CA GLY A 89 -15.64 -12.31 9.01
C GLY A 89 -16.39 -10.98 8.95
N GLU A 90 -17.02 -10.62 10.05
CA GLU A 90 -17.86 -9.43 10.19
C GLU A 90 -17.04 -8.16 10.50
N TRP A 91 -16.03 -7.92 9.72
CA TRP A 91 -15.11 -6.82 9.96
C TRP A 91 -15.75 -5.43 9.74
N ARG A 92 -16.69 -5.31 8.76
CA ARG A 92 -17.24 -4.01 8.34
C ARG A 92 -17.94 -3.29 9.49
N ALA A 93 -18.85 -3.96 10.19
CA ALA A 93 -19.56 -3.37 11.31
C ALA A 93 -18.64 -3.00 12.49
N ALA A 94 -17.60 -3.81 12.73
CA ALA A 94 -16.63 -3.55 13.80
C ALA A 94 -15.78 -2.33 13.48
N LEU A 95 -15.24 -2.25 12.25
CA LEU A 95 -14.42 -1.12 11.82
C LEU A 95 -15.24 0.16 11.65
N PHE A 96 -16.49 0.07 11.16
CA PHE A 96 -17.39 1.23 11.10
C PHE A 96 -17.57 1.86 12.47
N ARG A 97 -17.96 1.08 13.49
CA ARG A 97 -18.14 1.59 14.85
C ARG A 97 -16.88 2.23 15.42
N PHE A 98 -15.71 1.77 14.99
CA PHE A 98 -14.43 2.30 15.45
C PHE A 98 -14.05 3.60 14.73
N TYR A 99 -14.23 3.67 13.41
CA TYR A 99 -13.75 4.79 12.59
C TYR A 99 -14.79 5.87 12.32
N GLU A 100 -16.08 5.56 12.35
CA GLU A 100 -17.15 6.54 12.11
C GLU A 100 -17.00 7.79 12.99
N PRO A 101 -16.86 7.71 14.32
CA PRO A 101 -16.70 8.90 15.17
C PRO A 101 -15.44 9.70 14.83
N LEU A 102 -14.42 9.02 14.32
CA LEU A 102 -13.16 9.66 13.93
C LEU A 102 -13.32 10.49 12.67
N VAL A 103 -14.08 9.99 11.68
CA VAL A 103 -14.24 10.65 10.38
C VAL A 103 -15.47 11.53 10.26
N ALA A 104 -16.44 11.41 11.16
CA ALA A 104 -17.66 12.22 11.17
C ALA A 104 -17.42 13.74 11.02
N PRO A 105 -16.33 14.34 11.59
CA PRO A 105 -16.03 15.74 11.38
C PRO A 105 -15.39 16.08 10.02
N CYS A 106 -14.98 15.08 9.23
CA CYS A 106 -14.32 15.30 7.94
C CYS A 106 -15.33 15.76 6.88
N ARG A 107 -14.89 16.66 6.02
CA ARG A 107 -15.73 17.20 4.92
C ARG A 107 -15.47 16.49 3.60
N THR A 108 -14.30 15.90 3.43
CA THR A 108 -13.86 15.24 2.20
C THR A 108 -13.37 13.82 2.45
N ALA A 109 -13.43 12.95 1.42
CA ALA A 109 -12.85 11.62 1.49
C ALA A 109 -11.34 11.67 1.77
N ARG A 110 -10.63 12.64 1.19
CA ARG A 110 -9.19 12.84 1.43
C ARG A 110 -8.89 13.07 2.91
N GLU A 111 -9.62 13.97 3.56
CA GLU A 111 -9.46 14.20 5.01
C GLU A 111 -9.72 12.93 5.82
N ALA A 112 -10.76 12.18 5.48
CA ALA A 112 -11.10 10.93 6.16
C ALA A 112 -10.04 9.85 5.95
N VAL A 113 -9.51 9.68 4.73
CA VAL A 113 -8.41 8.76 4.42
C VAL A 113 -7.22 9.04 5.32
N TRP A 114 -6.71 10.27 5.33
CA TRP A 114 -5.50 10.60 6.09
C TRP A 114 -5.74 10.60 7.59
N ARG A 115 -6.94 10.90 8.04
CA ARG A 115 -7.32 10.79 9.45
C ARG A 115 -7.34 9.34 9.94
N ILE A 116 -7.67 8.38 9.10
CA ILE A 116 -7.60 6.94 9.40
C ILE A 116 -6.15 6.45 9.28
N VAL A 117 -5.56 6.60 8.10
CA VAL A 117 -4.32 5.92 7.70
C VAL A 117 -3.12 6.37 8.54
N SER A 118 -2.97 7.69 8.78
CA SER A 118 -1.79 8.26 9.47
C SER A 118 -1.65 7.88 10.95
N ARG A 119 -2.64 7.20 11.50
CA ARG A 119 -2.68 6.88 12.94
C ARG A 119 -3.02 5.43 13.25
N MET A 120 -3.09 4.59 12.23
CA MET A 120 -3.56 3.21 12.38
C MET A 120 -2.78 2.42 13.41
N SER A 121 -1.44 2.52 13.41
CA SER A 121 -0.60 1.83 14.40
C SER A 121 -0.91 2.28 15.82
N ARG A 122 -1.02 3.60 16.03
CA ARG A 122 -1.37 4.18 17.33
C ARG A 122 -2.75 3.75 17.80
N ASP A 123 -3.75 3.77 16.91
CA ASP A 123 -5.14 3.54 17.26
C ASP A 123 -5.47 2.06 17.43
N THR A 124 -4.78 1.19 16.69
CA THR A 124 -5.05 -0.25 16.68
C THR A 124 -4.00 -1.08 17.41
N GLY A 125 -2.79 -0.55 17.62
CA GLY A 125 -1.64 -1.30 18.14
C GLY A 125 -1.05 -2.28 17.11
N VAL A 126 -1.53 -2.26 15.85
CA VAL A 126 -1.03 -3.13 14.78
C VAL A 126 0.30 -2.60 14.27
N MET A 127 1.27 -3.48 14.13
CA MET A 127 2.63 -3.16 13.63
C MET A 127 3.09 -4.23 12.65
N TYR A 128 4.00 -3.83 11.75
CA TYR A 128 4.72 -4.80 10.93
C TYR A 128 5.60 -5.70 11.81
N SER A 129 5.64 -6.99 11.49
CA SER A 129 6.58 -7.91 12.12
C SER A 129 6.88 -9.10 11.21
N VAL A 130 8.14 -9.52 11.20
CA VAL A 130 8.54 -10.80 10.59
C VAL A 130 8.04 -11.99 11.43
N ASN A 131 7.88 -11.81 12.73
CA ASN A 131 7.38 -12.80 13.69
C ASN A 131 5.84 -12.77 13.76
N ARG A 132 5.18 -12.86 12.62
CA ARG A 132 3.73 -12.95 12.46
C ARG A 132 3.30 -14.37 12.20
N ARG A 133 2.03 -14.67 12.44
CA ARG A 133 1.49 -16.02 12.23
C ARG A 133 1.44 -16.40 10.74
N ARG A 134 1.02 -15.46 9.86
CA ARG A 134 0.93 -15.61 8.39
C ARG A 134 0.99 -14.26 7.68
N ALA A 135 1.22 -14.27 6.37
CA ALA A 135 1.31 -13.01 5.61
C ALA A 135 -0.06 -12.39 5.36
N VAL A 136 -1.06 -13.18 4.98
CA VAL A 136 -2.41 -12.69 4.69
C VAL A 136 -3.30 -12.87 5.90
N MET A 137 -3.59 -11.77 6.60
CA MET A 137 -4.47 -11.75 7.78
C MET A 137 -5.70 -10.90 7.51
N SER A 138 -6.86 -11.37 7.98
CA SER A 138 -8.08 -10.57 8.01
C SER A 138 -7.93 -9.38 8.98
N PRO A 139 -8.77 -8.32 8.85
CA PRO A 139 -8.70 -7.19 9.76
C PRO A 139 -8.90 -7.59 11.22
N LEU A 140 -9.80 -8.54 11.50
CA LEU A 140 -10.07 -9.01 12.86
C LEU A 140 -8.90 -9.80 13.44
N GLU A 141 -8.22 -10.60 12.61
CA GLU A 141 -6.98 -11.27 13.02
C GLU A 141 -5.87 -10.24 13.28
N ALA A 142 -5.68 -9.26 12.39
CA ALA A 142 -4.69 -8.20 12.57
C ALA A 142 -4.90 -7.43 13.88
N LEU A 143 -6.15 -7.08 14.19
CA LEU A 143 -6.49 -6.41 15.44
C LEU A 143 -6.27 -7.26 16.69
N ARG A 144 -6.37 -8.59 16.59
CA ARG A 144 -6.10 -9.53 17.69
C ARG A 144 -4.62 -9.80 17.86
N GLU A 145 -3.93 -10.14 16.77
CA GLU A 145 -2.52 -10.60 16.79
C GLU A 145 -1.52 -9.44 16.91
N LYS A 146 -1.88 -8.23 16.45
CA LYS A 146 -1.07 -7.00 16.42
C LYS A 146 0.18 -7.06 15.54
N LYS A 147 0.65 -8.23 15.15
CA LYS A 147 1.82 -8.47 14.32
C LYS A 147 1.41 -8.94 12.94
N VAL A 148 1.68 -8.15 11.90
CA VAL A 148 1.23 -8.40 10.53
C VAL A 148 2.33 -8.16 9.50
N SER A 149 2.10 -8.60 8.26
CA SER A 149 2.92 -8.24 7.08
C SER A 149 2.47 -6.92 6.48
N CYS A 150 3.19 -6.44 5.45
CA CYS A 150 2.72 -5.34 4.59
C CYS A 150 1.33 -5.67 3.99
N THR A 151 1.10 -6.90 3.54
CA THR A 151 -0.21 -7.34 3.03
C THR A 151 -1.30 -7.27 4.10
N GLY A 152 -1.03 -7.75 5.33
CA GLY A 152 -1.98 -7.65 6.45
C GLY A 152 -2.28 -6.22 6.86
N GLN A 153 -1.27 -5.34 6.85
CA GLN A 153 -1.44 -3.90 7.06
C GLN A 153 -2.34 -3.28 5.99
N SER A 154 -2.08 -3.59 4.72
CA SER A 154 -2.83 -3.04 3.59
C SER A 154 -4.27 -3.55 3.55
N ILE A 155 -4.53 -4.82 3.90
CA ILE A 155 -5.90 -5.34 4.06
C ILE A 155 -6.65 -4.56 5.16
N LEU A 156 -6.00 -4.28 6.28
CA LEU A 156 -6.60 -3.50 7.37
C LEU A 156 -6.93 -2.07 6.91
N VAL A 157 -6.03 -1.41 6.16
CA VAL A 157 -6.29 -0.09 5.54
C VAL A 157 -7.50 -0.14 4.63
N VAL A 158 -7.52 -1.08 3.68
CA VAL A 158 -8.61 -1.22 2.71
C VAL A 158 -9.96 -1.44 3.42
N CYS A 159 -9.99 -2.34 4.41
CA CYS A 159 -11.22 -2.63 5.15
C CYS A 159 -11.67 -1.45 6.01
N ALA A 160 -10.75 -0.72 6.64
CA ALA A 160 -11.06 0.49 7.40
C ALA A 160 -11.70 1.58 6.51
N LEU A 161 -11.12 1.84 5.34
CA LEU A 161 -11.65 2.80 4.37
C LEU A 161 -13.00 2.36 3.81
N ARG A 162 -13.14 1.09 3.41
CA ARG A 162 -14.42 0.54 2.92
C ARG A 162 -15.51 0.59 3.99
N SER A 163 -15.17 0.47 5.27
CA SER A 163 -16.15 0.53 6.35
C SER A 163 -16.82 1.90 6.51
N VAL A 164 -16.15 2.97 6.07
CA VAL A 164 -16.70 4.34 6.04
C VAL A 164 -17.05 4.79 4.60
N GLY A 165 -17.28 3.85 3.71
CA GLY A 165 -17.78 4.12 2.35
C GLY A 165 -16.74 4.64 1.36
N ILE A 166 -15.44 4.66 1.70
CA ILE A 166 -14.38 5.10 0.79
C ILE A 166 -13.90 3.89 -0.03
N PRO A 167 -13.97 3.94 -1.39
CA PRO A 167 -13.47 2.87 -2.21
C PRO A 167 -11.96 2.70 -2.00
N ALA A 168 -11.56 1.46 -1.76
CA ALA A 168 -10.16 1.12 -1.54
C ALA A 168 -9.84 -0.27 -2.10
N ARG A 169 -8.59 -0.46 -2.53
CA ARG A 169 -8.09 -1.72 -3.10
C ARG A 169 -6.61 -1.92 -2.75
N LEU A 170 -6.12 -3.12 -2.91
CA LEU A 170 -4.70 -3.39 -2.80
C LEU A 170 -3.98 -3.03 -4.09
N ALA A 171 -2.75 -2.59 -3.96
CA ALA A 171 -1.76 -2.57 -5.03
C ALA A 171 -0.54 -3.37 -4.56
N GLY A 172 0.16 -4.02 -5.48
CA GLY A 172 1.32 -4.81 -5.10
C GLY A 172 2.11 -5.33 -6.28
N LEU A 173 3.34 -5.72 -5.99
CA LEU A 173 4.26 -6.35 -6.94
C LEU A 173 4.93 -7.57 -6.29
N LYS A 174 5.36 -8.51 -7.13
CA LYS A 174 5.93 -9.77 -6.67
C LYS A 174 7.40 -9.64 -6.30
N THR A 175 8.14 -8.76 -6.98
CA THR A 175 9.54 -8.48 -6.67
C THR A 175 9.94 -7.08 -7.08
N TRP A 176 10.79 -6.45 -6.26
CA TRP A 176 11.47 -5.22 -6.62
C TRP A 176 12.66 -5.51 -7.55
N ASN A 177 13.13 -4.50 -8.28
CA ASN A 177 14.35 -4.62 -9.09
C ASN A 177 15.63 -4.44 -8.26
N HIS A 178 15.58 -3.58 -7.27
CA HIS A 178 16.76 -3.10 -6.52
C HIS A 178 16.96 -3.83 -5.17
N ILE A 179 15.90 -4.41 -4.60
CA ILE A 179 15.95 -5.17 -3.33
C ILE A 179 15.14 -6.46 -3.47
N PRO A 180 15.44 -7.52 -2.74
CA PRO A 180 14.69 -8.77 -2.80
C PRO A 180 13.28 -8.62 -2.20
N GLY A 181 12.33 -9.38 -2.75
CA GLY A 181 10.97 -9.63 -2.24
C GLY A 181 9.89 -8.69 -2.78
N ASN A 182 8.69 -8.95 -2.31
CA ASN A 182 7.44 -8.30 -2.71
C ASN A 182 7.09 -7.09 -1.84
N HIS A 183 6.13 -6.31 -2.30
CA HIS A 183 5.43 -5.33 -1.44
C HIS A 183 3.96 -5.23 -1.79
N THR A 184 3.15 -4.89 -0.80
CA THR A 184 1.72 -4.63 -0.92
C THR A 184 1.38 -3.36 -0.16
N TRP A 185 0.63 -2.47 -0.82
CA TRP A 185 0.09 -1.24 -0.24
C TRP A 185 -1.39 -1.09 -0.61
N ALA A 186 -2.03 -0.04 -0.17
CA ALA A 186 -3.41 0.27 -0.51
C ALA A 186 -3.53 1.44 -1.49
N GLU A 187 -4.65 1.49 -2.19
CA GLU A 187 -5.14 2.67 -2.90
C GLU A 187 -6.50 3.06 -2.35
N ALA A 188 -6.75 4.36 -2.25
CA ALA A 188 -8.04 4.95 -1.92
C ALA A 188 -8.54 5.81 -3.07
N TRP A 189 -9.87 5.84 -3.28
CA TRP A 189 -10.52 6.68 -4.29
C TRP A 189 -11.05 7.96 -3.66
N TYR A 190 -10.56 9.10 -4.11
CA TYR A 190 -11.09 10.42 -3.78
C TYR A 190 -10.73 11.42 -4.89
N GLU A 191 -11.40 12.57 -4.93
CA GLU A 191 -11.17 13.60 -5.94
C GLU A 191 -11.18 13.05 -7.39
N GLY A 192 -12.04 12.04 -7.65
CA GLY A 192 -12.21 11.43 -8.96
C GLY A 192 -11.09 10.48 -9.41
N GLY A 193 -10.15 10.10 -8.54
CA GLY A 193 -9.00 9.25 -8.88
C GLY A 193 -8.56 8.26 -7.80
N TRP A 194 -7.63 7.37 -8.19
CA TRP A 194 -6.95 6.45 -7.29
C TRP A 194 -5.66 7.06 -6.77
N HIS A 195 -5.50 7.07 -5.47
CA HIS A 195 -4.35 7.61 -4.76
C HIS A 195 -3.67 6.52 -3.93
N MET A 196 -2.35 6.48 -3.98
CA MET A 196 -1.55 5.57 -3.17
C MET A 196 -1.63 5.96 -1.70
N VAL A 197 -1.89 4.99 -0.83
CA VAL A 197 -1.88 5.15 0.61
C VAL A 197 -1.12 4.00 1.27
N GLU A 198 -0.19 4.34 2.15
CA GLU A 198 0.62 3.39 2.92
C GLU A 198 0.21 3.41 4.38
N PHE A 199 0.23 2.22 5.01
CA PHE A 199 -0.11 2.06 6.41
C PHE A 199 0.73 2.99 7.30
N ASN A 200 0.06 3.82 8.10
CA ASN A 200 0.66 4.75 9.06
C ASN A 200 1.48 5.91 8.45
N GLU A 201 1.44 6.08 7.12
CA GLU A 201 1.98 7.26 6.45
C GLU A 201 1.02 8.46 6.54
N LYS A 202 1.53 9.66 6.26
CA LYS A 202 0.77 10.92 6.43
C LYS A 202 0.42 11.60 5.11
N GLU A 203 0.98 11.12 4.02
CA GLU A 203 0.85 11.71 2.68
C GLU A 203 0.94 10.65 1.60
N GLU A 204 0.50 11.02 0.41
CA GLU A 204 0.57 10.20 -0.80
C GLU A 204 2.02 9.96 -1.26
N ASN A 205 2.17 8.95 -2.12
CA ASN A 205 3.42 8.73 -2.84
C ASN A 205 4.64 8.62 -1.93
N THR A 206 4.52 7.75 -0.94
CA THR A 206 5.57 7.46 0.02
C THR A 206 6.95 7.35 -0.65
N PRO A 207 7.95 8.16 -0.28
CA PRO A 207 9.20 8.30 -1.02
C PRO A 207 9.90 6.99 -1.36
N TRP A 208 10.09 6.10 -0.40
CA TRP A 208 10.80 4.83 -0.62
C TRP A 208 10.08 3.90 -1.61
N VAL A 209 8.74 3.97 -1.70
CA VAL A 209 7.96 3.20 -2.68
C VAL A 209 8.11 3.83 -4.07
N MET A 210 8.01 5.15 -4.18
CA MET A 210 8.20 5.86 -5.45
C MET A 210 9.60 5.65 -6.01
N GLU A 211 10.62 5.69 -5.17
CA GLU A 211 11.99 5.36 -5.55
C GLU A 211 12.10 3.94 -6.10
N GLY A 212 11.52 2.97 -5.39
CA GLY A 212 11.50 1.58 -5.83
C GLY A 212 10.77 1.37 -7.15
N ILE A 213 9.63 2.03 -7.34
CA ILE A 213 8.86 1.99 -8.58
C ILE A 213 9.66 2.58 -9.75
N GLY A 214 10.33 3.70 -9.54
CA GLY A 214 11.17 4.33 -10.57
C GLY A 214 12.36 3.46 -11.03
N MET A 215 12.74 2.46 -10.23
CA MET A 215 13.80 1.48 -10.56
C MET A 215 13.28 0.18 -11.17
N LEU A 216 11.97 0.00 -11.35
CA LEU A 216 11.41 -1.22 -11.97
C LEU A 216 11.88 -1.36 -13.41
N ALA A 217 12.15 -2.60 -13.82
CA ALA A 217 12.51 -2.92 -15.21
C ALA A 217 11.22 -3.09 -16.04
N PRO A 218 10.94 -2.19 -16.99
CA PRO A 218 9.78 -2.30 -17.84
C PRO A 218 9.76 -3.65 -18.58
N GLY A 219 8.62 -4.34 -18.56
CA GLY A 219 8.45 -5.63 -19.22
C GLY A 219 8.81 -6.86 -18.38
N HIS A 220 9.41 -6.72 -17.20
CA HIS A 220 9.67 -7.84 -16.31
C HIS A 220 8.36 -8.30 -15.63
N ALA A 221 7.91 -9.52 -15.89
CA ALA A 221 6.60 -10.01 -15.47
C ALA A 221 6.37 -9.95 -13.94
N ASP A 222 7.38 -10.23 -13.13
CA ASP A 222 7.29 -10.25 -11.67
C ASP A 222 7.42 -8.85 -11.04
N GLN A 223 7.78 -7.83 -11.83
CA GLN A 223 7.88 -6.43 -11.40
C GLN A 223 6.65 -5.60 -11.79
N ARG A 224 5.63 -6.25 -12.36
CA ARG A 224 4.36 -5.56 -12.64
C ARG A 224 3.65 -5.19 -11.36
N ILE A 225 3.09 -4.00 -11.34
CA ILE A 225 2.22 -3.52 -10.25
C ILE A 225 0.79 -3.86 -10.62
N ILE A 226 0.19 -4.76 -9.85
CA ILE A 226 -1.18 -5.19 -10.05
C ILE A 226 -2.05 -4.62 -8.92
N VAL A 227 -3.17 -4.02 -9.28
CA VAL A 227 -4.19 -3.61 -8.30
C VAL A 227 -5.29 -4.64 -8.22
N SER A 228 -5.79 -4.91 -7.01
CA SER A 228 -6.82 -5.92 -6.80
C SER A 228 -8.19 -5.48 -7.34
N SER A 229 -8.97 -6.44 -7.85
CA SER A 229 -10.31 -6.24 -8.36
C SER A 229 -11.22 -7.37 -7.91
N TRP A 230 -12.48 -7.06 -7.60
CA TRP A 230 -13.47 -8.08 -7.29
C TRP A 230 -13.94 -8.82 -8.55
N LYS A 231 -14.09 -8.10 -9.66
CA LYS A 231 -14.40 -8.67 -10.97
C LYS A 231 -13.16 -8.89 -11.83
N PRO A 232 -13.23 -9.75 -12.87
CA PRO A 232 -12.13 -9.90 -13.83
C PRO A 232 -11.70 -8.56 -14.43
N ALA A 233 -10.38 -8.31 -14.46
CA ALA A 233 -9.80 -7.07 -14.97
C ALA A 233 -8.46 -7.29 -15.72
N GLY A 234 -8.29 -8.47 -16.34
CA GLY A 234 -7.17 -8.77 -17.24
C GLY A 234 -5.89 -9.28 -16.60
N ALA A 235 -5.78 -9.24 -15.28
CA ALA A 235 -4.63 -9.76 -14.54
C ALA A 235 -5.05 -10.47 -13.24
N PHE A 236 -4.06 -11.01 -12.51
CA PHE A 236 -4.25 -11.56 -11.17
C PHE A 236 -3.31 -10.89 -10.18
N PHE A 237 -3.84 -10.60 -8.99
CA PHE A 237 -3.07 -10.00 -7.91
C PHE A 237 -1.99 -10.98 -7.40
N PRO A 238 -0.74 -10.54 -7.18
CA PRO A 238 0.36 -11.40 -6.74
C PRO A 238 0.26 -11.72 -5.23
N ALA A 239 -0.71 -12.55 -4.86
CA ALA A 239 -0.89 -12.97 -3.47
C ALA A 239 0.31 -13.79 -2.97
N VAL A 240 0.81 -13.48 -1.77
CA VAL A 240 2.01 -14.10 -1.17
C VAL A 240 1.72 -15.50 -0.66
N GLU A 241 0.52 -15.72 -0.12
CA GLU A 241 0.06 -17.00 0.41
C GLU A 241 -1.27 -17.36 -0.27
N ARG A 242 -1.29 -18.47 -0.96
CA ARG A 242 -2.49 -18.99 -1.64
C ARG A 242 -2.41 -20.51 -1.68
N ALA A 243 -3.51 -21.19 -1.33
CA ALA A 243 -3.61 -22.62 -1.51
C ALA A 243 -3.62 -22.98 -3.01
N GLU A 244 -3.04 -24.14 -3.39
CA GLU A 244 -2.92 -24.58 -4.79
C GLU A 244 -4.26 -24.58 -5.54
N ASN A 245 -5.34 -24.96 -4.88
CA ASN A 245 -6.68 -25.07 -5.46
C ASN A 245 -7.51 -23.77 -5.33
N GLU A 246 -6.92 -22.69 -4.83
CA GLU A 246 -7.62 -21.43 -4.64
C GLU A 246 -7.54 -20.56 -5.90
N ARG A 247 -8.71 -20.07 -6.36
CA ARG A 247 -8.74 -19.13 -7.48
C ARG A 247 -7.91 -17.88 -7.16
N PRO A 248 -7.00 -17.47 -8.05
CA PRO A 248 -6.30 -16.19 -7.90
C PRO A 248 -7.30 -15.02 -7.77
N VAL A 249 -6.96 -14.03 -6.96
CA VAL A 249 -7.72 -12.79 -6.88
C VAL A 249 -7.52 -12.02 -8.17
N TYR A 250 -8.61 -11.53 -8.75
CA TYR A 250 -8.52 -10.73 -9.96
C TYR A 250 -7.78 -9.42 -9.73
N GLY A 251 -7.17 -8.91 -10.77
CA GLY A 251 -6.44 -7.65 -10.74
C GLY A 251 -6.38 -6.98 -12.10
N GLU A 252 -5.94 -5.75 -12.07
CA GLU A 252 -5.68 -4.89 -13.21
C GLU A 252 -4.20 -4.47 -13.19
N ASP A 253 -3.56 -4.45 -14.36
CA ASP A 253 -2.17 -3.99 -14.48
C ASP A 253 -2.13 -2.46 -14.41
N ALA A 254 -1.59 -1.94 -13.33
CA ALA A 254 -1.41 -0.52 -13.08
C ALA A 254 0.04 -0.04 -13.28
N THR A 255 0.92 -0.90 -13.81
CA THR A 255 2.35 -0.62 -13.93
C THR A 255 2.65 0.69 -14.64
N ALA A 256 2.01 0.93 -15.81
CA ALA A 256 2.23 2.15 -16.57
C ALA A 256 1.85 3.42 -15.79
N ARG A 257 0.73 3.37 -15.06
CA ARG A 257 0.27 4.49 -14.21
C ARG A 257 1.26 4.76 -13.08
N TYR A 258 1.75 3.75 -12.41
CA TYR A 258 2.72 3.90 -11.33
C TYR A 258 4.08 4.37 -11.81
N LEU A 259 4.55 3.90 -12.97
CA LEU A 259 5.79 4.40 -13.58
C LEU A 259 5.68 5.88 -13.94
N ALA A 260 4.53 6.32 -14.47
CA ALA A 260 4.28 7.73 -14.74
C ALA A 260 4.26 8.57 -13.47
N LEU A 261 3.61 8.06 -12.39
CA LEU A 261 3.57 8.70 -11.09
C LEU A 261 4.96 8.81 -10.45
N ALA A 262 5.77 7.75 -10.52
CA ALA A 262 7.14 7.77 -10.02
C ALA A 262 8.03 8.74 -10.81
N LYS A 263 7.85 8.83 -12.13
CA LYS A 263 8.57 9.80 -12.97
C LYS A 263 8.24 11.23 -12.55
N ASP A 264 6.97 11.57 -12.42
CA ASP A 264 6.51 12.87 -11.94
C ASP A 264 7.08 13.19 -10.55
N TRP A 265 7.02 12.23 -9.63
CA TRP A 265 7.60 12.36 -8.30
C TRP A 265 9.12 12.64 -8.35
N TYR A 266 9.88 11.93 -9.20
CA TYR A 266 11.32 12.16 -9.36
C TYR A 266 11.62 13.57 -9.90
N GLU A 267 10.86 14.05 -10.88
CA GLU A 267 11.01 15.38 -11.47
C GLU A 267 10.84 16.50 -10.42
N HIS A 268 9.97 16.28 -9.42
CA HIS A 268 9.70 17.25 -8.36
C HIS A 268 10.51 17.03 -7.06
N SER A 269 11.15 15.87 -6.92
CA SER A 269 11.90 15.52 -5.70
C SER A 269 13.29 16.17 -5.60
N GLY A 270 13.78 16.82 -6.65
CA GLY A 270 15.14 17.38 -6.71
C GLY A 270 16.25 16.31 -6.82
N LEU A 271 15.91 15.06 -7.09
CA LEU A 271 16.85 13.96 -7.21
C LEU A 271 17.41 13.90 -8.62
N GLY A 272 18.68 14.35 -8.82
CA GLY A 272 19.36 14.36 -10.11
C GLY A 272 19.68 12.96 -10.65
N THR A 273 19.80 12.84 -11.98
CA THR A 273 20.17 11.59 -12.69
C THR A 273 21.60 11.13 -12.41
N ASP A 274 22.45 12.03 -11.92
CA ASP A 274 23.86 11.74 -11.59
C ASP A 274 24.06 11.20 -10.17
N CYS A 275 22.95 10.95 -9.45
CA CYS A 275 22.95 10.39 -8.13
C CYS A 275 22.64 8.90 -8.16
N GLN A 276 23.12 8.18 -7.16
CA GLN A 276 22.73 6.83 -6.81
C GLN A 276 22.03 6.78 -5.44
N ARG A 277 21.27 5.72 -5.22
CA ARG A 277 20.65 5.42 -3.95
C ARG A 277 21.46 4.37 -3.19
N LEU A 278 21.79 4.65 -1.94
CA LEU A 278 22.35 3.66 -1.03
C LEU A 278 21.25 3.26 -0.04
N PHE A 279 20.79 2.02 -0.14
CA PHE A 279 19.83 1.41 0.77
C PHE A 279 20.60 0.67 1.85
N VAL A 280 20.55 1.16 3.08
CA VAL A 280 21.36 0.64 4.20
C VAL A 280 20.46 -0.01 5.24
N ASP A 281 20.80 -1.24 5.62
CA ASP A 281 20.29 -1.86 6.83
C ASP A 281 21.44 -2.39 7.70
N SER A 282 21.11 -2.84 8.89
CA SER A 282 22.04 -3.52 9.78
C SER A 282 21.37 -4.71 10.43
N CYS A 283 22.10 -5.80 10.53
CA CYS A 283 21.61 -7.04 11.10
C CYS A 283 22.70 -7.74 11.92
N TYR A 284 22.28 -8.56 12.87
CA TYR A 284 23.14 -9.57 13.47
C TYR A 284 22.76 -10.95 12.94
N LEU A 285 23.79 -11.83 12.87
CA LEU A 285 23.60 -13.22 12.47
C LEU A 285 23.54 -14.09 13.73
N TYR A 286 22.60 -15.04 13.73
CA TYR A 286 22.47 -16.02 14.82
C TYR A 286 22.07 -17.39 14.27
N LEU A 287 22.29 -18.43 15.04
CA LEU A 287 21.80 -19.78 14.74
C LEU A 287 20.45 -19.98 15.45
N ASP A 288 19.46 -20.42 14.71
CA ASP A 288 18.18 -20.79 15.27
C ASP A 288 18.25 -22.17 16.02
N LYS A 289 17.11 -22.61 16.54
CA LYS A 289 16.98 -23.89 17.25
C LYS A 289 17.36 -25.12 16.40
N ASN A 290 17.31 -24.99 15.05
CA ASN A 290 17.67 -26.04 14.11
C ASN A 290 19.14 -25.94 13.64
N LYS A 291 19.91 -25.00 14.20
CA LYS A 291 21.28 -24.63 13.81
C LYS A 291 21.37 -24.04 12.39
N GLU A 292 20.29 -23.47 11.88
CA GLU A 292 20.26 -22.73 10.62
C GLU A 292 20.65 -21.27 10.87
N LEU A 293 21.49 -20.73 9.98
CA LEU A 293 21.91 -19.33 10.06
C LEU A 293 20.74 -18.40 9.72
N GLN A 294 20.40 -17.54 10.66
CA GLN A 294 19.35 -16.54 10.55
C GLN A 294 19.93 -15.15 10.69
N SER A 295 19.19 -14.14 10.28
CA SER A 295 19.51 -12.73 10.49
C SER A 295 18.34 -11.98 11.10
N ALA A 296 18.61 -11.06 12.00
CA ALA A 296 17.61 -10.13 12.54
C ALA A 296 18.12 -8.70 12.40
N ARG A 297 17.23 -7.82 11.96
CA ARG A 297 17.55 -6.39 11.87
C ARG A 297 17.75 -5.80 13.25
N VAL A 298 18.79 -4.97 13.39
CA VAL A 298 19.08 -4.22 14.60
C VAL A 298 19.21 -2.75 14.25
N PRO A 299 18.49 -1.83 14.91
CA PRO A 299 18.62 -0.42 14.63
C PRO A 299 19.97 0.08 15.13
N LEU A 300 20.74 0.66 14.22
CA LEU A 300 22.02 1.30 14.49
C LEU A 300 22.05 2.69 13.88
N HIS A 301 22.77 3.59 14.53
CA HIS A 301 23.05 4.90 13.96
C HIS A 301 24.14 4.77 12.90
N ILE A 302 23.83 5.11 11.68
CA ILE A 302 24.69 5.00 10.50
C ILE A 302 25.23 6.37 10.15
N LEU A 303 26.55 6.44 9.99
CA LEU A 303 27.28 7.62 9.49
C LEU A 303 27.86 7.26 8.12
N LEU A 304 27.58 8.05 7.10
CA LEU A 304 28.08 7.86 5.75
C LEU A 304 29.11 8.96 5.43
N PHE A 305 30.28 8.55 4.97
CA PHE A 305 31.39 9.46 4.66
C PHE A 305 31.80 9.39 3.20
N ALA A 306 32.17 10.52 2.63
CA ALA A 306 32.82 10.63 1.32
C ALA A 306 34.29 10.18 1.40
N PRO A 307 34.99 9.98 0.25
CA PRO A 307 36.40 9.55 0.22
C PRO A 307 37.39 10.49 0.93
N ASP A 308 37.04 11.76 1.03
CA ASP A 308 37.82 12.77 1.74
C ASP A 308 37.59 12.77 3.26
N GLY A 309 36.76 11.85 3.76
CA GLY A 309 36.39 11.74 5.15
C GLY A 309 35.30 12.71 5.63
N SER A 310 34.73 13.52 4.75
CA SER A 310 33.61 14.40 5.09
C SER A 310 32.32 13.60 5.31
N LEU A 311 31.53 13.99 6.32
CA LEU A 311 30.22 13.37 6.57
C LEU A 311 29.22 13.78 5.49
N VAL A 312 28.68 12.79 4.78
CA VAL A 312 27.68 12.98 3.71
C VAL A 312 26.25 12.91 4.27
N GLY A 313 26.03 12.05 5.23
CA GLY A 313 24.71 11.89 5.86
C GLY A 313 24.74 10.94 7.04
N GLU A 314 23.66 10.94 7.81
CA GLU A 314 23.48 10.06 8.96
C GLU A 314 22.01 9.72 9.18
N GLY A 315 21.72 8.63 9.87
CA GLY A 315 20.38 8.21 10.25
C GLY A 315 20.35 6.88 10.97
N GLU A 316 19.16 6.49 11.44
CA GLU A 316 18.95 5.19 12.08
C GLU A 316 18.58 4.13 11.04
N SER A 317 19.27 3.00 11.01
CA SER A 317 18.87 1.85 10.21
C SER A 317 17.59 1.22 10.77
N PRO A 318 16.75 0.57 9.92
CA PRO A 318 15.51 0.01 10.37
C PRO A 318 15.69 -1.18 11.32
N GLY A 319 14.80 -1.27 12.32
CA GLY A 319 14.75 -2.40 13.24
C GLY A 319 13.82 -3.53 12.77
N GLU A 320 13.68 -4.57 13.60
CA GLU A 320 12.88 -5.77 13.31
C GLU A 320 11.39 -5.47 13.07
N GLN A 321 10.83 -4.42 13.68
CA GLN A 321 9.43 -4.03 13.52
C GLN A 321 9.17 -3.15 12.29
N THR A 322 10.21 -2.78 11.55
CA THR A 322 10.09 -2.04 10.30
C THR A 322 9.88 -3.02 9.14
N ASP A 323 9.04 -2.67 8.17
CA ASP A 323 8.87 -3.48 6.95
C ASP A 323 10.23 -3.83 6.38
N MET A 324 10.43 -5.10 6.01
CA MET A 324 11.72 -5.61 5.51
C MET A 324 12.21 -4.89 4.24
N ARG A 325 11.33 -4.17 3.55
CA ARG A 325 11.64 -3.40 2.33
C ARG A 325 12.00 -1.95 2.61
N ARG A 326 11.80 -1.47 3.83
CA ARG A 326 12.26 -0.15 4.26
C ARG A 326 13.72 -0.24 4.67
N TYR A 327 14.51 0.65 4.12
CA TYR A 327 15.94 0.84 4.39
C TYR A 327 16.20 2.27 4.81
N LEU A 328 17.26 2.50 5.56
CA LEU A 328 17.85 3.83 5.64
C LEU A 328 18.42 4.17 4.25
N ASN A 329 18.11 5.36 3.76
CA ASN A 329 18.32 5.71 2.37
C ASN A 329 19.16 6.98 2.26
N PHE A 330 20.25 6.92 1.49
CA PHE A 330 21.07 8.07 1.17
C PHE A 330 21.08 8.31 -0.36
N THR A 331 20.98 9.58 -0.74
CA THR A 331 21.20 10.03 -2.12
C THR A 331 22.59 10.58 -2.22
N VAL A 332 23.41 9.99 -3.07
CA VAL A 332 24.81 10.35 -3.19
C VAL A 332 25.24 10.39 -4.66
N PRO A 333 26.25 11.19 -5.03
CA PRO A 333 26.82 11.17 -6.38
C PRO A 333 27.23 9.77 -6.84
N ARG A 334 27.03 9.46 -8.12
CA ARG A 334 27.53 8.22 -8.75
C ARG A 334 29.03 8.27 -8.96
N LYS A 335 29.61 7.13 -9.30
CA LYS A 335 31.03 6.98 -9.67
C LYS A 335 32.01 7.39 -8.59
N GLN A 336 31.57 7.33 -7.35
CA GLN A 336 32.35 7.64 -6.17
C GLN A 336 32.17 6.53 -5.13
N GLY A 337 33.23 6.16 -4.41
CA GLY A 337 33.18 5.27 -3.27
C GLY A 337 32.76 6.00 -2.01
N TYR A 338 32.31 5.26 -1.01
CA TYR A 338 31.90 5.80 0.29
C TYR A 338 32.38 4.89 1.40
N SER A 339 32.47 5.40 2.62
CA SER A 339 32.63 4.55 3.80
C SER A 339 31.48 4.77 4.78
N LEU A 340 31.15 3.72 5.50
CA LEU A 340 30.02 3.69 6.41
C LEU A 340 30.50 3.26 7.79
N GLU A 341 30.01 3.91 8.83
CA GLU A 341 30.22 3.56 10.23
C GLU A 341 28.87 3.33 10.91
N ALA A 342 28.73 2.20 11.61
CA ALA A 342 27.54 1.88 12.39
C ALA A 342 27.83 1.97 13.89
N ARG A 343 26.96 2.64 14.64
CA ARG A 343 27.11 2.90 16.08
C ARG A 343 25.85 2.52 16.85
N ARG A 344 25.98 2.05 18.07
CA ARG A 344 24.86 1.69 18.95
C ARG A 344 24.51 2.86 19.86
N GLY A 345 23.22 3.18 20.00
CA GLY A 345 22.73 4.21 20.92
C GLY A 345 22.98 5.64 20.47
N GLY A 346 23.08 5.86 19.15
CA GLY A 346 23.19 7.17 18.53
C GLY A 346 24.60 7.54 18.06
N ARG A 347 24.76 8.74 17.54
CA ARG A 347 25.95 9.26 16.85
C ARG A 347 27.26 9.11 17.66
N ASN A 348 27.21 9.30 18.98
CA ASN A 348 28.36 9.24 19.86
C ASN A 348 28.52 7.89 20.56
N GLY A 349 27.69 6.92 20.21
CA GLY A 349 27.74 5.57 20.80
C GLY A 349 28.94 4.75 20.32
N PRO A 350 29.17 3.57 20.92
CA PRO A 350 30.25 2.70 20.51
C PRO A 350 30.08 2.21 19.09
N ARG A 351 31.18 2.21 18.32
CA ARG A 351 31.23 1.68 16.95
C ARG A 351 31.00 0.18 16.99
N GLN A 352 30.07 -0.28 16.17
CA GLN A 352 29.70 -1.69 16.00
C GLN A 352 30.25 -2.30 14.71
N GLY A 353 30.50 -1.48 13.69
CA GLY A 353 31.00 -1.91 12.41
C GLY A 353 31.40 -0.75 11.51
N ALA A 354 32.14 -1.07 10.47
CA ALA A 354 32.42 -0.18 9.35
C ALA A 354 32.51 -0.98 8.06
N LEU A 355 32.19 -0.33 6.94
CA LEU A 355 32.18 -0.93 5.63
C LEU A 355 32.56 0.10 4.57
N ASP A 356 33.42 -0.28 3.65
CA ASP A 356 33.68 0.51 2.45
C ASP A 356 32.68 0.13 1.35
N ILE A 357 32.05 1.14 0.77
CA ILE A 357 31.10 0.99 -0.32
C ILE A 357 31.85 1.29 -1.62
N PRO A 358 32.00 0.28 -2.50
CA PRO A 358 32.79 0.46 -3.70
C PRO A 358 32.13 1.43 -4.69
N VAL A 359 32.92 1.98 -5.59
CA VAL A 359 32.43 2.77 -6.74
C VAL A 359 31.47 1.92 -7.57
N SER A 360 30.33 2.50 -7.94
CA SER A 360 29.33 1.86 -8.78
C SER A 360 28.68 2.84 -9.74
N ASP A 361 28.37 2.34 -10.94
CA ASP A 361 27.53 3.04 -11.92
C ASP A 361 26.03 2.69 -11.77
N ALA A 362 25.70 1.77 -10.86
CA ALA A 362 24.32 1.36 -10.63
C ALA A 362 23.49 2.53 -10.07
N PRO A 363 22.20 2.64 -10.44
CA PRO A 363 21.31 3.66 -9.88
C PRO A 363 21.03 3.45 -8.39
N ALA A 364 21.24 2.22 -7.88
CA ALA A 364 21.04 1.87 -6.50
C ALA A 364 22.01 0.77 -6.05
N GLN A 365 22.35 0.78 -4.76
CA GLN A 365 23.08 -0.29 -4.08
C GLN A 365 22.42 -0.62 -2.75
N VAL A 366 22.33 -1.89 -2.41
CA VAL A 366 21.92 -2.37 -1.08
C VAL A 366 23.18 -2.68 -0.26
N VAL A 367 23.27 -2.11 0.92
CA VAL A 367 24.40 -2.22 1.83
C VAL A 367 23.90 -2.75 3.16
N SER A 368 24.36 -3.95 3.55
CA SER A 368 24.00 -4.55 4.84
C SER A 368 25.21 -4.55 5.78
N VAL A 369 25.09 -3.86 6.90
CA VAL A 369 26.10 -3.88 7.96
C VAL A 369 25.83 -5.08 8.86
N ILE A 370 26.74 -6.06 8.82
CA ILE A 370 26.67 -7.23 9.69
C ILE A 370 27.42 -6.92 10.99
N VAL A 371 26.72 -7.00 12.09
CA VAL A 371 27.32 -6.88 13.42
C VAL A 371 27.23 -8.21 14.14
N PHE A 372 28.21 -8.49 14.96
CA PHE A 372 28.18 -9.69 15.78
C PHE A 372 27.68 -9.32 17.19
N PRO A 373 26.83 -10.16 17.81
CA PRO A 373 26.41 -9.92 19.17
C PRO A 373 27.64 -9.88 20.07
N ASP A 374 27.63 -8.96 21.04
CA ASP A 374 28.69 -8.92 22.06
C ASP A 374 28.81 -10.32 22.66
N ARG A 375 30.02 -10.89 22.66
CA ARG A 375 30.27 -12.14 23.37
C ARG A 375 30.06 -11.87 24.85
N SER A 376 28.89 -12.22 25.36
CA SER A 376 28.59 -12.23 26.79
C SER A 376 29.36 -13.33 27.51
#